data_8b391a846755c9af9cb1f9906389d7e7
#
_entry.id   8b391a846755c9af9cb1f9906389d7e7
#
_cell.length_a   1.000
_cell.length_b   1.000
_cell.length_c   1.000
_cell.angle_alpha   90.00
_cell.angle_beta   90.00
_cell.angle_gamma   90.00
#
_symmetry.space_group_name_H-M   'P 1'
#
loop_
_entity.id
_entity.type
_entity.pdbx_description
1 polymer ?
#
loop_
_entity_poly.entity_id
_entity_poly.type
_entity_poly.pdbx_seq_one_letter_code
_entity_poly.pdbx_strand_id
1 'polypeptide(L)'
;MNMKNIIKSALIGLAALSLASCGDSFFEQYPANTVTEGNYYKTDDDFNQGVYCCYDKLKTQMGFFINELAYRSDECELTAMAVSTQDRYDLDHFQERSNNAILTNIWNAWYNGIYRCNDVLDHMAGKTLANGDKYRGECLFMRSWWYFSLYRVFGVVPVTRTVVTPVQAKTIPRCTEEEMYNLLVEDLKEAIDLLPAKRSTEVARVTKIAAQALLGKVYLTFGKYAEAQTVLEDAMKDTNFGLMATTGAAFDVADKMNKEILFAIYYNKTNDNGHGYWHSTNIADPKLRPNPTGVFKSVYSADDNRYALIGEYQEITPGKLYAINKYMDTYDATYTTLVGNDFPFLRYADVVLMYAEALGQQGNISEALTYLNKTRTRAGLPELTEAEVSGKDAFIKELADERGREFALEGQRWFDLVRLGLAVDLFKSLGYSLDSHNLLFPIPHDQIEIVNDDSILWQNPGF
;
A
#
# COMPACT_ATOMS: atom_id res chain seq x y z
N MET A 1 18.52 72.02 -39.68
CA MET A 1 17.91 71.04 -38.73
C MET A 1 18.84 71.05 -37.51
N ASN A 2 18.35 71.39 -36.37
CA ASN A 2 19.17 71.74 -35.20
C ASN A 2 19.74 70.49 -34.53
N MET A 3 21.02 70.40 -34.35
CA MET A 3 21.78 69.25 -33.78
C MET A 3 21.19 68.75 -32.42
N LYS A 4 20.54 69.62 -31.67
CA LYS A 4 19.83 69.29 -30.45
C LYS A 4 18.58 68.38 -30.70
N ASN A 5 17.96 68.46 -31.85
CA ASN A 5 16.78 67.66 -32.19
C ASN A 5 17.19 66.26 -32.70
N ILE A 6 18.36 66.14 -33.34
CA ILE A 6 18.94 64.84 -33.73
C ILE A 6 19.37 64.02 -32.50
N ILE A 7 19.98 64.66 -31.52
CA ILE A 7 20.39 64.01 -30.26
C ILE A 7 19.15 63.58 -29.44
N LYS A 8 18.11 64.35 -29.40
CA LYS A 8 16.86 63.97 -28.72
C LYS A 8 16.14 62.80 -29.41
N SER A 9 16.11 62.76 -30.73
CA SER A 9 15.55 61.62 -31.47
C SER A 9 16.37 60.35 -31.38
N ALA A 10 17.72 60.48 -31.30
CA ALA A 10 18.61 59.33 -31.09
C ALA A 10 18.48 58.76 -29.66
N LEU A 11 18.31 59.61 -28.63
CA LEU A 11 18.12 59.18 -27.25
C LEU A 11 16.77 58.52 -27.04
N ILE A 12 15.69 58.96 -27.71
CA ILE A 12 14.36 58.35 -27.68
C ILE A 12 14.37 56.98 -28.42
N GLY A 13 15.11 56.89 -29.52
CA GLY A 13 15.31 55.62 -30.25
C GLY A 13 16.08 54.54 -29.46
N LEU A 14 17.11 54.98 -28.69
CA LEU A 14 17.88 54.07 -27.82
C LEU A 14 17.07 53.61 -26.59
N ALA A 15 16.22 54.48 -26.03
CA ALA A 15 15.32 54.12 -24.90
C ALA A 15 14.18 53.20 -25.31
N ALA A 16 13.73 53.25 -26.58
CA ALA A 16 12.69 52.34 -27.10
C ALA A 16 13.24 50.92 -27.45
N LEU A 17 14.54 50.81 -27.76
CA LEU A 17 15.19 49.51 -28.02
C LEU A 17 15.60 48.76 -26.74
N SER A 18 15.67 49.43 -25.60
CA SER A 18 15.94 48.80 -24.30
C SER A 18 14.69 48.22 -23.61
N LEU A 19 13.49 48.51 -24.11
CA LEU A 19 12.21 47.98 -23.56
C LEU A 19 11.72 46.73 -24.32
N ALA A 20 12.36 46.28 -25.39
CA ALA A 20 11.95 45.14 -26.18
C ALA A 20 12.79 43.86 -25.89
N SER A 21 13.65 43.85 -24.87
CA SER A 21 14.54 42.71 -24.56
C SER A 21 14.41 42.14 -23.16
N CYS A 22 13.27 42.28 -22.53
CA CYS A 22 12.97 41.49 -21.34
C CYS A 22 11.89 40.47 -21.74
N GLY A 23 12.33 39.36 -22.30
CA GLY A 23 11.48 38.16 -22.34
C GLY A 23 11.30 37.62 -20.92
N ASP A 24 10.17 36.98 -20.64
CA ASP A 24 9.83 36.41 -19.33
C ASP A 24 10.93 35.51 -18.74
N SER A 25 11.80 34.95 -19.57
CA SER A 25 12.95 34.13 -19.18
C SER A 25 14.05 34.85 -18.36
N PHE A 26 14.06 36.19 -18.32
CA PHE A 26 15.04 36.94 -17.50
C PHE A 26 14.70 36.91 -16.00
N PHE A 27 13.42 36.71 -15.66
CA PHE A 27 12.94 36.61 -14.27
C PHE A 27 12.89 35.17 -13.75
N GLU A 28 13.11 34.20 -14.63
CA GLU A 28 13.15 32.76 -14.30
C GLU A 28 14.61 32.24 -14.13
N GLN A 29 15.51 33.03 -13.58
CA GLN A 29 16.84 32.55 -13.25
C GLN A 29 16.84 31.83 -11.91
N TYR A 30 16.68 30.52 -11.96
CA TYR A 30 16.92 29.66 -10.81
C TYR A 30 18.43 29.52 -10.57
N PRO A 31 18.90 29.51 -9.29
CA PRO A 31 20.31 29.27 -9.00
C PRO A 31 20.75 27.94 -9.58
N ALA A 32 21.80 27.94 -10.41
CA ALA A 32 22.29 26.75 -11.12
C ALA A 32 22.76 25.62 -10.19
N ASN A 33 23.04 25.94 -8.93
CA ASN A 33 23.57 25.02 -7.91
C ASN A 33 22.54 24.63 -6.84
N THR A 34 21.25 25.03 -6.98
CA THR A 34 20.19 24.67 -6.04
C THR A 34 19.08 23.99 -6.81
N VAL A 35 18.71 22.78 -6.41
CA VAL A 35 17.54 22.09 -6.96
C VAL A 35 16.30 22.87 -6.56
N THR A 36 15.62 23.45 -7.55
CA THR A 36 14.35 24.16 -7.38
C THR A 36 13.30 23.51 -8.26
N GLU A 37 12.04 23.71 -7.96
CA GLU A 37 10.91 23.18 -8.74
C GLU A 37 11.03 23.51 -10.24
N GLY A 38 11.49 24.70 -10.61
CA GLY A 38 11.64 25.13 -12.00
C GLY A 38 12.87 24.57 -12.74
N ASN A 39 13.83 23.89 -12.06
CA ASN A 39 15.02 23.37 -12.70
C ASN A 39 15.22 21.84 -12.55
N TYR A 40 14.33 21.12 -11.86
CA TYR A 40 14.49 19.71 -11.57
C TYR A 40 14.13 18.86 -12.80
N TYR A 41 12.94 18.67 -13.17
CA TYR A 41 12.48 17.75 -14.21
C TYR A 41 12.93 18.10 -15.65
N LYS A 42 14.20 17.94 -15.97
CA LYS A 42 14.79 18.26 -17.30
C LYS A 42 15.22 17.04 -18.10
N THR A 43 15.74 16.03 -17.44
CA THR A 43 16.31 14.82 -18.06
C THR A 43 15.47 13.59 -17.70
N ASP A 44 15.65 12.51 -18.47
CA ASP A 44 15.01 11.20 -18.17
C ASP A 44 15.38 10.69 -16.77
N ASP A 45 16.63 10.95 -16.32
CA ASP A 45 17.09 10.58 -14.98
C ASP A 45 16.40 11.38 -13.86
N ASP A 46 16.13 12.66 -14.06
CA ASP A 46 15.38 13.48 -13.11
C ASP A 46 13.99 12.89 -12.87
N PHE A 47 13.31 12.48 -13.95
CA PHE A 47 12.00 11.80 -13.85
C PHE A 47 12.14 10.45 -13.17
N ASN A 48 13.18 9.68 -13.47
CA ASN A 48 13.45 8.43 -12.79
C ASN A 48 13.58 8.61 -11.27
N GLN A 49 14.32 9.62 -10.83
CA GLN A 49 14.46 9.95 -9.40
C GLN A 49 13.12 10.41 -8.79
N GLY A 50 12.34 11.22 -9.51
CA GLY A 50 10.99 11.61 -9.10
C GLY A 50 10.09 10.39 -8.88
N VAL A 51 10.13 9.41 -9.79
CA VAL A 51 9.37 8.16 -9.64
C VAL A 51 9.83 7.36 -8.42
N TYR A 52 11.14 7.26 -8.14
CA TYR A 52 11.61 6.63 -6.90
C TYR A 52 11.02 7.29 -5.65
N CYS A 53 10.86 8.60 -5.66
CA CYS A 53 10.23 9.32 -4.55
C CYS A 53 8.76 8.93 -4.33
N CYS A 54 8.04 8.44 -5.35
CA CYS A 54 6.67 7.94 -5.19
C CYS A 54 6.59 6.68 -4.31
N TYR A 55 7.67 5.89 -4.25
CA TYR A 55 7.76 4.69 -3.42
C TYR A 55 8.20 4.95 -1.97
N ASP A 56 8.73 6.15 -1.66
CA ASP A 56 9.36 6.45 -0.37
C ASP A 56 8.46 6.17 0.85
N LYS A 57 7.16 6.42 0.74
CA LYS A 57 6.21 6.25 1.85
C LYS A 57 5.79 4.80 2.11
N LEU A 58 6.22 3.85 1.29
CA LEU A 58 5.96 2.43 1.52
C LEU A 58 6.51 1.95 2.87
N LYS A 59 7.63 2.53 3.35
CA LYS A 59 8.17 2.21 4.70
C LYS A 59 7.18 2.56 5.81
N THR A 60 6.53 3.73 5.73
CA THR A 60 5.50 4.12 6.70
C THR A 60 4.28 3.20 6.62
N GLN A 61 3.87 2.84 5.42
CA GLN A 61 2.75 1.91 5.22
C GLN A 61 3.06 0.51 5.73
N MET A 62 4.27 0.00 5.49
CA MET A 62 4.71 -1.27 6.03
C MET A 62 4.58 -1.30 7.55
N GLY A 63 5.07 -0.26 8.24
CA GLY A 63 4.94 -0.15 9.69
C GLY A 63 3.48 -0.24 10.15
N PHE A 64 2.58 0.46 9.47
CA PHE A 64 1.15 0.41 9.76
C PHE A 64 0.55 -0.99 9.52
N PHE A 65 0.89 -1.63 8.40
CA PHE A 65 0.37 -2.96 8.05
C PHE A 65 0.84 -4.04 9.04
N ILE A 66 2.12 -4.04 9.38
CA ILE A 66 2.72 -5.08 10.22
C ILE A 66 2.34 -4.91 11.69
N ASN A 67 2.37 -3.68 12.18
CA ASN A 67 2.14 -3.44 13.60
C ASN A 67 0.66 -3.15 13.88
N GLU A 68 0.09 -2.15 13.21
CA GLU A 68 -1.19 -1.60 13.64
C GLU A 68 -2.38 -2.41 13.12
N LEU A 69 -2.34 -2.87 11.87
CA LEU A 69 -3.40 -3.72 11.31
C LEU A 69 -3.37 -5.16 11.85
N ALA A 70 -2.21 -5.66 12.25
CA ALA A 70 -2.13 -6.95 12.93
C ALA A 70 -2.85 -6.91 14.29
N TYR A 71 -2.76 -5.80 15.03
CA TYR A 71 -3.53 -5.61 16.26
C TYR A 71 -5.02 -5.33 16.00
N ARG A 72 -5.34 -4.61 14.94
CA ARG A 72 -6.73 -4.33 14.56
C ARG A 72 -7.48 -5.59 14.14
N SER A 73 -6.76 -6.66 13.79
CA SER A 73 -7.31 -7.95 13.41
C SER A 73 -7.20 -8.98 14.54
N ASP A 74 -7.71 -10.19 14.30
CA ASP A 74 -7.57 -11.32 15.21
C ASP A 74 -6.16 -11.94 15.23
N GLU A 75 -5.23 -11.41 14.42
CA GLU A 75 -3.87 -11.95 14.29
C GLU A 75 -3.02 -11.72 15.54
N CYS A 76 -3.07 -10.51 16.12
CA CYS A 76 -2.27 -10.14 17.27
C CYS A 76 -3.10 -9.42 18.32
N GLU A 77 -2.61 -9.40 19.56
CA GLU A 77 -3.19 -8.63 20.65
C GLU A 77 -2.12 -7.85 21.42
N LEU A 78 -2.53 -6.72 21.96
CA LEU A 78 -1.75 -5.92 22.89
C LEU A 78 -2.31 -6.10 24.30
N THR A 79 -1.68 -6.97 25.10
CA THR A 79 -2.21 -7.38 26.40
C THR A 79 -1.96 -6.40 27.54
N ALA A 80 -1.19 -5.33 27.29
CA ALA A 80 -0.92 -4.29 28.27
C ALA A 80 -0.85 -2.91 27.61
N MET A 81 -1.44 -1.93 28.31
CA MET A 81 -1.36 -0.53 27.94
C MET A 81 -0.14 0.13 28.59
N ALA A 82 0.59 0.94 27.83
CA ALA A 82 1.58 1.87 28.34
C ALA A 82 1.36 3.25 27.68
N VAL A 83 1.80 4.33 28.29
CA VAL A 83 1.65 5.68 27.72
C VAL A 83 2.25 5.77 26.31
N SER A 84 3.37 5.08 26.09
CA SER A 84 4.04 5.04 24.77
C SER A 84 3.33 4.19 23.70
N THR A 85 2.30 3.42 24.08
CA THR A 85 1.54 2.54 23.21
C THR A 85 0.03 2.82 23.23
N GLN A 86 -0.41 3.93 23.83
CA GLN A 86 -1.82 4.26 23.99
C GLN A 86 -2.56 4.25 22.63
N ASP A 87 -2.04 4.94 21.65
CA ASP A 87 -2.67 5.02 20.32
C ASP A 87 -2.82 3.64 19.66
N ARG A 88 -1.84 2.75 19.84
CA ARG A 88 -1.89 1.38 19.37
C ARG A 88 -2.87 0.52 20.16
N TYR A 89 -2.89 0.69 21.47
CA TYR A 89 -3.85 0.01 22.36
C TYR A 89 -5.29 0.39 21.99
N ASP A 90 -5.54 1.67 21.70
CA ASP A 90 -6.85 2.15 21.28
C ASP A 90 -7.28 1.51 19.93
N LEU A 91 -6.34 1.33 18.99
CA LEU A 91 -6.61 0.63 17.72
C LEU A 91 -6.98 -0.85 17.92
N ASP A 92 -6.25 -1.55 18.79
CA ASP A 92 -6.50 -2.96 19.12
C ASP A 92 -7.87 -3.16 19.79
N HIS A 93 -8.25 -2.22 20.67
CA HIS A 93 -9.48 -2.31 21.46
C HIS A 93 -10.68 -1.57 20.86
N PHE A 94 -10.59 -1.10 19.62
CA PHE A 94 -11.66 -0.34 18.94
C PHE A 94 -12.12 0.92 19.69
N GLN A 95 -11.16 1.61 20.32
CA GLN A 95 -11.36 2.82 21.12
C GLN A 95 -10.60 4.03 20.55
N GLU A 96 -10.18 3.93 19.32
CA GLU A 96 -9.40 4.98 18.65
C GLU A 96 -10.20 6.29 18.56
N ARG A 97 -9.46 7.38 18.76
CA ARG A 97 -9.98 8.75 18.70
C ARG A 97 -9.41 9.47 17.47
N SER A 98 -10.07 10.52 17.02
CA SER A 98 -9.65 11.32 15.87
C SER A 98 -8.28 12.00 16.03
N ASN A 99 -7.78 12.16 17.27
CA ASN A 99 -6.43 12.67 17.58
C ASN A 99 -5.36 11.58 17.71
N ASN A 100 -5.62 10.35 17.28
CA ASN A 100 -4.65 9.26 17.27
C ASN A 100 -3.50 9.61 16.32
N ALA A 101 -2.26 9.66 16.85
CA ALA A 101 -1.09 10.10 16.09
C ALA A 101 -0.70 9.13 14.98
N ILE A 102 -1.01 7.84 15.11
CA ILE A 102 -0.77 6.84 14.08
C ILE A 102 -1.61 7.15 12.84
N LEU A 103 -2.89 7.45 13.03
CA LEU A 103 -3.82 7.78 11.95
C LEU A 103 -3.43 9.08 11.23
N THR A 104 -3.05 10.11 12.00
CA THR A 104 -2.52 11.36 11.44
C THR A 104 -1.25 11.11 10.60
N ASN A 105 -0.34 10.28 11.10
CA ASN A 105 0.91 9.99 10.40
C ASN A 105 0.66 9.27 9.05
N ILE A 106 -0.20 8.26 9.01
CA ILE A 106 -0.50 7.55 7.74
C ILE A 106 -1.25 8.42 6.75
N TRP A 107 -2.21 9.24 7.21
CA TRP A 107 -2.90 10.21 6.36
C TRP A 107 -1.91 11.13 5.65
N ASN A 108 -1.05 11.78 6.43
CA ASN A 108 -0.05 12.70 5.90
C ASN A 108 0.96 12.00 4.97
N ALA A 109 1.40 10.79 5.33
CA ALA A 109 2.36 10.03 4.53
C ALA A 109 1.77 9.63 3.18
N TRP A 110 0.51 9.14 3.14
CA TRP A 110 -0.10 8.66 1.91
C TRP A 110 -0.51 9.80 0.99
N TYR A 111 -1.01 10.93 1.53
CA TYR A 111 -1.21 12.15 0.73
C TYR A 111 0.10 12.72 0.18
N ASN A 112 1.19 12.64 0.94
CA ASN A 112 2.51 13.01 0.40
C ASN A 112 2.93 12.08 -0.75
N GLY A 113 2.62 10.78 -0.67
CA GLY A 113 2.82 9.84 -1.78
C GLY A 113 2.02 10.24 -3.03
N ILE A 114 0.75 10.60 -2.86
CA ILE A 114 -0.12 11.09 -3.95
C ILE A 114 0.44 12.38 -4.57
N TYR A 115 0.84 13.35 -3.72
CA TYR A 115 1.47 14.58 -4.18
C TYR A 115 2.68 14.31 -5.09
N ARG A 116 3.57 13.41 -4.68
CA ARG A 116 4.74 13.05 -5.48
C ARG A 116 4.39 12.40 -6.82
N CYS A 117 3.36 11.55 -6.84
CA CYS A 117 2.87 10.97 -8.09
C CYS A 117 2.32 12.04 -9.02
N ASN A 118 1.49 12.94 -8.50
CA ASN A 118 0.93 14.05 -9.27
C ASN A 118 2.02 14.99 -9.79
N ASP A 119 3.03 15.30 -8.97
CA ASP A 119 4.16 16.15 -9.34
C ASP A 119 4.92 15.60 -10.55
N VAL A 120 5.26 14.32 -10.54
CA VAL A 120 5.89 13.65 -11.68
C VAL A 120 4.98 13.71 -12.91
N LEU A 121 3.69 13.36 -12.76
CA LEU A 121 2.73 13.31 -13.87
C LEU A 121 2.50 14.68 -14.49
N ASP A 122 2.37 15.74 -13.69
CA ASP A 122 2.19 17.12 -14.16
C ASP A 122 3.43 17.59 -14.96
N HIS A 123 4.64 17.29 -14.47
CA HIS A 123 5.88 17.65 -15.15
C HIS A 123 6.16 16.80 -16.41
N MET A 124 5.55 15.63 -16.56
CA MET A 124 5.63 14.82 -17.79
C MET A 124 4.79 15.39 -18.93
N ALA A 125 3.82 16.26 -18.65
CA ALA A 125 2.91 16.80 -19.65
C ALA A 125 3.69 17.52 -20.77
N GLY A 126 3.46 17.10 -22.02
CA GLY A 126 4.11 17.68 -23.20
C GLY A 126 5.59 17.32 -23.40
N LYS A 127 6.16 16.43 -22.59
CA LYS A 127 7.55 15.97 -22.73
C LYS A 127 7.63 14.60 -23.41
N THR A 128 8.69 14.41 -24.18
CA THR A 128 9.06 13.10 -24.74
C THR A 128 10.23 12.55 -23.96
N LEU A 129 9.99 11.46 -23.23
CA LEU A 129 10.97 10.79 -22.37
C LEU A 129 11.24 9.39 -22.90
N ALA A 130 12.47 8.91 -22.77
CA ALA A 130 12.85 7.56 -23.24
C ALA A 130 12.09 6.44 -22.51
N ASN A 131 11.81 6.64 -21.21
CA ASN A 131 11.06 5.70 -20.37
C ASN A 131 9.72 6.28 -19.91
N GLY A 132 9.14 7.23 -20.66
CA GLY A 132 7.94 7.97 -20.26
C GLY A 132 6.76 7.08 -19.91
N ASP A 133 6.46 6.08 -20.74
CA ASP A 133 5.36 5.13 -20.48
C ASP A 133 5.55 4.37 -19.16
N LYS A 134 6.77 3.86 -18.92
CA LYS A 134 7.09 3.18 -17.66
C LYS A 134 6.91 4.11 -16.46
N TYR A 135 7.42 5.33 -16.52
CA TYR A 135 7.31 6.30 -15.43
C TYR A 135 5.86 6.70 -15.15
N ARG A 136 5.09 6.94 -16.22
CA ARG A 136 3.68 7.24 -16.09
C ARG A 136 2.91 6.07 -15.49
N GLY A 137 3.12 4.85 -15.98
CA GLY A 137 2.48 3.65 -15.46
C GLY A 137 2.78 3.42 -13.96
N GLU A 138 4.02 3.65 -13.54
CA GLU A 138 4.41 3.54 -12.13
C GLU A 138 3.76 4.61 -11.25
N CYS A 139 3.71 5.86 -11.70
CA CYS A 139 3.05 6.94 -10.95
C CYS A 139 1.55 6.70 -10.81
N LEU A 140 0.88 6.21 -11.86
CA LEU A 140 -0.55 5.87 -11.84
C LEU A 140 -0.83 4.69 -10.90
N PHE A 141 0.00 3.64 -10.94
CA PHE A 141 -0.08 2.54 -9.98
C PHE A 141 0.09 3.02 -8.55
N MET A 142 1.13 3.80 -8.26
CA MET A 142 1.41 4.30 -6.91
C MET A 142 0.34 5.26 -6.41
N ARG A 143 -0.21 6.14 -7.27
CA ARG A 143 -1.32 7.02 -6.91
C ARG A 143 -2.57 6.21 -6.53
N SER A 144 -2.91 5.20 -7.34
CA SER A 144 -4.00 4.27 -7.04
C SER A 144 -3.74 3.48 -5.75
N TRP A 145 -2.51 3.05 -5.51
CA TRP A 145 -2.12 2.36 -4.29
C TRP A 145 -2.38 3.21 -3.03
N TRP A 146 -2.01 4.49 -3.07
CA TRP A 146 -2.21 5.41 -1.96
C TRP A 146 -3.69 5.74 -1.74
N TYR A 147 -4.44 6.05 -2.80
CA TYR A 147 -5.88 6.30 -2.67
C TYR A 147 -6.66 5.06 -2.22
N PHE A 148 -6.34 3.90 -2.72
CA PHE A 148 -6.97 2.65 -2.28
C PHE A 148 -6.65 2.34 -0.82
N SER A 149 -5.44 2.65 -0.35
CA SER A 149 -5.08 2.54 1.07
C SER A 149 -5.87 3.50 1.95
N LEU A 150 -5.98 4.78 1.54
CA LEU A 150 -6.82 5.78 2.21
C LEU A 150 -8.29 5.33 2.26
N TYR A 151 -8.83 4.85 1.14
CA TYR A 151 -10.22 4.40 1.05
C TYR A 151 -10.52 3.25 2.02
N ARG A 152 -9.65 2.24 2.08
CA ARG A 152 -9.85 1.10 2.99
C ARG A 152 -9.76 1.45 4.47
N VAL A 153 -9.05 2.52 4.81
CA VAL A 153 -8.87 2.98 6.19
C VAL A 153 -9.92 4.04 6.57
N PHE A 154 -10.08 5.07 5.75
CA PHE A 154 -10.87 6.25 6.08
C PHE A 154 -12.20 6.38 5.30
N GLY A 155 -12.47 5.46 4.38
CA GLY A 155 -13.55 5.60 3.41
C GLY A 155 -13.25 6.62 2.33
N VAL A 156 -14.27 7.30 1.81
CA VAL A 156 -14.07 8.34 0.80
C VAL A 156 -13.31 9.53 1.39
N VAL A 157 -12.37 10.07 0.61
CA VAL A 157 -11.47 11.16 1.02
C VAL A 157 -11.37 12.20 -0.10
N PRO A 158 -10.82 13.40 0.13
CA PRO A 158 -10.54 14.36 -0.95
C PRO A 158 -9.60 13.75 -2.01
N VAL A 159 -9.93 13.93 -3.30
CA VAL A 159 -9.12 13.40 -4.40
C VAL A 159 -8.59 14.51 -5.31
N THR A 160 -7.33 14.37 -5.75
CA THR A 160 -6.68 15.23 -6.73
C THR A 160 -5.92 14.38 -7.74
N ARG A 161 -5.90 14.81 -9.00
CA ARG A 161 -5.13 14.17 -10.08
C ARG A 161 -3.93 15.01 -10.53
N THR A 162 -3.78 16.19 -9.94
CA THR A 162 -2.72 17.18 -10.20
C THR A 162 -2.21 17.73 -8.87
N VAL A 163 -1.07 18.42 -8.92
CA VAL A 163 -0.57 19.18 -7.78
C VAL A 163 -1.53 20.32 -7.43
N VAL A 164 -1.84 20.46 -6.16
CA VAL A 164 -2.67 21.55 -5.64
C VAL A 164 -1.94 22.31 -4.54
N THR A 165 -2.19 23.61 -4.46
CA THR A 165 -1.65 24.43 -3.37
C THR A 165 -2.37 24.12 -2.04
N PRO A 166 -1.77 24.42 -0.88
CA PRO A 166 -2.43 24.25 0.42
C PRO A 166 -3.77 25.01 0.55
N VAL A 167 -3.93 26.12 -0.16
CA VAL A 167 -5.20 26.88 -0.19
C VAL A 167 -6.26 26.12 -0.98
N GLN A 168 -5.91 25.60 -2.15
CA GLN A 168 -6.83 24.81 -2.97
C GLN A 168 -7.22 23.51 -2.25
N ALA A 169 -6.26 22.83 -1.61
CA ALA A 169 -6.52 21.58 -0.91
C ALA A 169 -7.64 21.69 0.13
N LYS A 170 -7.76 22.82 0.82
CA LYS A 170 -8.83 23.08 1.82
C LYS A 170 -10.24 23.20 1.22
N THR A 171 -10.36 23.34 -0.09
CA THR A 171 -11.65 23.51 -0.79
C THR A 171 -12.08 22.27 -1.56
N ILE A 172 -11.31 21.21 -1.52
CA ILE A 172 -11.62 19.95 -2.22
C ILE A 172 -12.44 19.06 -1.27
N PRO A 173 -13.70 18.78 -1.61
CA PRO A 173 -14.54 17.95 -0.76
C PRO A 173 -14.10 16.47 -0.80
N ARG A 174 -14.54 15.69 0.18
CA ARG A 174 -14.50 14.24 0.09
C ARG A 174 -15.24 13.80 -1.18
N CYS A 175 -14.63 12.90 -1.94
CA CYS A 175 -15.24 12.38 -3.17
C CYS A 175 -16.43 11.47 -2.85
N THR A 176 -17.21 11.15 -3.87
CA THR A 176 -18.18 10.07 -3.81
C THR A 176 -17.47 8.71 -3.96
N GLU A 177 -18.16 7.63 -3.59
CA GLU A 177 -17.66 6.27 -3.80
C GLU A 177 -17.44 5.96 -5.28
N GLU A 178 -18.33 6.45 -6.15
CA GLU A 178 -18.21 6.33 -7.61
C GLU A 178 -16.98 7.07 -8.16
N GLU A 179 -16.71 8.27 -7.68
CA GLU A 179 -15.52 9.03 -8.08
C GLU A 179 -14.22 8.34 -7.65
N MET A 180 -14.18 7.78 -6.44
CA MET A 180 -13.05 6.98 -5.96
C MET A 180 -12.85 5.73 -6.83
N TYR A 181 -13.92 4.98 -7.09
CA TYR A 181 -13.88 3.80 -7.95
C TYR A 181 -13.37 4.15 -9.34
N ASN A 182 -13.92 5.17 -9.98
CA ASN A 182 -13.54 5.58 -11.32
C ASN A 182 -12.06 6.02 -11.39
N LEU A 183 -11.59 6.80 -10.41
CA LEU A 183 -10.18 7.19 -10.33
C LEU A 183 -9.26 5.96 -10.28
N LEU A 184 -9.55 5.01 -9.40
CA LEU A 184 -8.72 3.82 -9.21
C LEU A 184 -8.72 2.94 -10.47
N VAL A 185 -9.89 2.75 -11.09
CA VAL A 185 -10.02 1.89 -12.28
C VAL A 185 -9.36 2.51 -13.50
N GLU A 186 -9.53 3.81 -13.73
CA GLU A 186 -8.91 4.53 -14.85
C GLU A 186 -7.39 4.51 -14.74
N ASP A 187 -6.85 4.90 -13.58
CA ASP A 187 -5.40 4.92 -13.35
C ASP A 187 -4.78 3.53 -13.49
N LEU A 188 -5.42 2.48 -12.94
CA LEU A 188 -4.87 1.12 -12.99
C LEU A 188 -4.99 0.50 -14.38
N LYS A 189 -6.05 0.78 -15.15
CA LYS A 189 -6.15 0.32 -16.53
C LYS A 189 -5.05 0.94 -17.41
N GLU A 190 -4.84 2.24 -17.28
CA GLU A 190 -3.75 2.91 -17.99
C GLU A 190 -2.37 2.37 -17.53
N ALA A 191 -2.17 2.15 -16.24
CA ALA A 191 -0.94 1.54 -15.72
C ALA A 191 -0.69 0.13 -16.30
N ILE A 192 -1.72 -0.70 -16.44
CA ILE A 192 -1.63 -2.04 -17.04
C ILE A 192 -1.13 -1.97 -18.49
N ASP A 193 -1.58 -0.98 -19.25
CA ASP A 193 -1.18 -0.80 -20.65
C ASP A 193 0.27 -0.29 -20.78
N LEU A 194 0.75 0.50 -19.84
CA LEU A 194 2.05 1.18 -19.88
C LEU A 194 3.18 0.40 -19.19
N LEU A 195 2.85 -0.42 -18.18
CA LEU A 195 3.85 -1.12 -17.39
C LEU A 195 4.44 -2.34 -18.11
N PRO A 196 5.74 -2.62 -17.89
CA PRO A 196 6.39 -3.79 -18.47
C PRO A 196 5.83 -5.10 -17.89
N ALA A 197 5.70 -6.12 -18.75
CA ALA A 197 5.28 -7.45 -18.32
C ALA A 197 6.35 -8.17 -17.49
N LYS A 198 7.63 -7.87 -17.72
CA LYS A 198 8.75 -8.51 -17.02
C LYS A 198 9.47 -7.52 -16.12
N ARG A 199 9.99 -8.02 -15.00
CA ARG A 199 10.92 -7.24 -14.18
C ARG A 199 12.17 -6.88 -14.98
N SER A 200 12.65 -5.67 -14.77
CA SER A 200 13.97 -5.21 -15.22
C SER A 200 15.04 -5.57 -14.18
N THR A 201 16.25 -5.07 -14.38
CA THR A 201 17.33 -5.11 -13.37
C THR A 201 16.98 -4.34 -12.11
N GLU A 202 16.06 -3.37 -12.19
CA GLU A 202 15.46 -2.66 -11.04
C GLU A 202 14.31 -3.48 -10.47
N VAL A 203 14.64 -4.56 -9.80
CA VAL A 203 13.72 -5.65 -9.41
C VAL A 203 12.52 -5.23 -8.55
N ALA A 204 12.63 -4.14 -7.80
CA ALA A 204 11.59 -3.66 -6.90
C ALA A 204 10.54 -2.76 -7.58
N ARG A 205 10.71 -2.42 -8.86
CA ARG A 205 9.74 -1.60 -9.61
C ARG A 205 8.52 -2.42 -10.00
N VAL A 206 7.37 -1.76 -10.02
CA VAL A 206 6.09 -2.43 -10.36
C VAL A 206 6.06 -2.89 -11.82
N THR A 207 5.30 -3.94 -12.04
CA THR A 207 5.09 -4.55 -13.36
C THR A 207 3.59 -4.64 -13.66
N LYS A 208 3.26 -4.96 -14.90
CA LYS A 208 1.88 -5.12 -15.37
C LYS A 208 1.05 -6.02 -14.44
N ILE A 209 1.57 -7.16 -14.05
CA ILE A 209 0.84 -8.10 -13.18
C ILE A 209 0.55 -7.51 -11.78
N ALA A 210 1.42 -6.66 -11.24
CA ALA A 210 1.16 -5.98 -9.98
C ALA A 210 -0.05 -5.02 -10.11
N ALA A 211 -0.16 -4.31 -11.25
CA ALA A 211 -1.29 -3.43 -11.53
C ALA A 211 -2.59 -4.24 -11.77
N GLN A 212 -2.52 -5.38 -12.46
CA GLN A 212 -3.65 -6.29 -12.63
C GLN A 212 -4.12 -6.86 -11.27
N ALA A 213 -3.20 -7.27 -10.40
CA ALA A 213 -3.53 -7.77 -9.07
C ALA A 213 -4.18 -6.68 -8.19
N LEU A 214 -3.66 -5.45 -8.24
CA LEU A 214 -4.27 -4.33 -7.51
C LEU A 214 -5.66 -3.98 -8.07
N LEU A 215 -5.84 -3.97 -9.40
CA LEU A 215 -7.14 -3.72 -10.02
C LEU A 215 -8.15 -4.83 -9.64
N GLY A 216 -7.74 -6.10 -9.61
CA GLY A 216 -8.56 -7.20 -9.13
C GLY A 216 -9.02 -6.99 -7.68
N LYS A 217 -8.10 -6.54 -6.81
CA LYS A 217 -8.40 -6.22 -5.41
C LYS A 217 -9.37 -5.03 -5.27
N VAL A 218 -9.22 -4.00 -6.10
CA VAL A 218 -10.16 -2.87 -6.19
C VAL A 218 -11.54 -3.39 -6.60
N TYR A 219 -11.63 -4.15 -7.68
CA TYR A 219 -12.90 -4.70 -8.13
C TYR A 219 -13.61 -5.54 -7.06
N LEU A 220 -12.89 -6.42 -6.36
CA LEU A 220 -13.47 -7.20 -5.26
C LEU A 220 -13.99 -6.30 -4.12
N THR A 221 -13.24 -5.26 -3.78
CA THR A 221 -13.62 -4.32 -2.72
C THR A 221 -14.91 -3.56 -3.06
N PHE A 222 -15.13 -3.25 -4.34
CA PHE A 222 -16.34 -2.57 -4.84
C PHE A 222 -17.42 -3.55 -5.36
N GLY A 223 -17.30 -4.86 -5.07
CA GLY A 223 -18.29 -5.87 -5.45
C GLY A 223 -18.41 -6.14 -6.96
N LYS A 224 -17.39 -5.79 -7.74
CA LYS A 224 -17.33 -5.99 -9.20
C LYS A 224 -16.68 -7.34 -9.54
N TYR A 225 -17.36 -8.42 -9.20
CA TYR A 225 -16.80 -9.78 -9.22
C TYR A 225 -16.47 -10.28 -10.62
N ALA A 226 -17.28 -9.95 -11.64
CA ALA A 226 -17.04 -10.36 -13.03
C ALA A 226 -15.82 -9.66 -13.61
N GLU A 227 -15.65 -8.36 -13.32
CA GLU A 227 -14.48 -7.59 -13.72
C GLU A 227 -13.23 -8.07 -12.99
N ALA A 228 -13.34 -8.40 -11.69
CA ALA A 228 -12.25 -9.00 -10.93
C ALA A 228 -11.81 -10.33 -11.54
N GLN A 229 -12.76 -11.23 -11.85
CA GLN A 229 -12.46 -12.51 -12.50
C GLN A 229 -11.69 -12.29 -13.80
N THR A 230 -12.15 -11.38 -14.66
CA THR A 230 -11.53 -11.13 -15.96
C THR A 230 -10.08 -10.66 -15.84
N VAL A 231 -9.80 -9.66 -15.00
CA VAL A 231 -8.44 -9.10 -14.88
C VAL A 231 -7.49 -10.06 -14.18
N LEU A 232 -7.97 -10.86 -13.21
CA LEU A 232 -7.15 -11.83 -12.49
C LEU A 232 -6.86 -13.06 -13.36
N GLU A 233 -7.82 -13.49 -14.19
CA GLU A 233 -7.57 -14.52 -15.20
C GLU A 233 -6.49 -14.09 -16.18
N ASP A 234 -6.52 -12.83 -16.63
CA ASP A 234 -5.49 -12.29 -17.52
C ASP A 234 -4.12 -12.21 -16.81
N ALA A 235 -4.08 -11.81 -15.55
CA ALA A 235 -2.86 -11.83 -14.75
C ALA A 235 -2.23 -13.22 -14.64
N MET A 236 -3.07 -14.27 -14.50
CA MET A 236 -2.59 -15.66 -14.40
C MET A 236 -2.04 -16.25 -15.69
N LYS A 237 -2.21 -15.59 -16.84
CA LYS A 237 -1.59 -15.99 -18.13
C LYS A 237 -0.11 -15.64 -18.18
N ASP A 238 0.38 -14.76 -17.29
CA ASP A 238 1.79 -14.41 -17.24
C ASP A 238 2.60 -15.51 -16.52
N THR A 239 3.33 -16.27 -17.31
CA THR A 239 4.15 -17.42 -16.83
C THR A 239 5.46 -17.00 -16.15
N ASN A 240 5.80 -15.71 -16.11
CA ASN A 240 6.97 -15.23 -15.36
C ASN A 240 6.72 -15.22 -13.85
N PHE A 241 5.45 -15.31 -13.43
CA PHE A 241 5.01 -15.29 -12.05
C PHE A 241 4.26 -16.57 -11.69
N GLY A 242 4.21 -16.90 -10.42
CA GLY A 242 3.55 -18.13 -9.96
C GLY A 242 3.80 -18.40 -8.48
N LEU A 243 3.13 -19.39 -7.94
CA LEU A 243 3.35 -19.84 -6.57
C LEU A 243 4.76 -20.42 -6.41
N MET A 244 5.41 -20.12 -5.30
CA MET A 244 6.60 -20.86 -4.82
C MET A 244 6.18 -22.24 -4.28
N ALA A 245 7.15 -23.13 -4.12
CA ALA A 245 6.88 -24.49 -3.67
C ALA A 245 6.26 -24.58 -2.27
N THR A 246 6.59 -23.65 -1.38
CA THR A 246 6.01 -23.49 -0.06
C THR A 246 5.73 -22.00 0.19
N THR A 247 4.84 -21.68 1.13
CA THR A 247 4.62 -20.28 1.55
C THR A 247 5.90 -19.66 2.11
N GLY A 248 6.69 -20.39 2.88
CA GLY A 248 7.95 -19.91 3.44
C GLY A 248 9.00 -19.55 2.37
N ALA A 249 9.02 -20.27 1.24
CA ALA A 249 9.95 -19.98 0.16
C ALA A 249 9.72 -18.60 -0.50
N ALA A 250 8.52 -18.04 -0.38
CA ALA A 250 8.24 -16.69 -0.87
C ALA A 250 8.97 -15.59 -0.05
N PHE A 251 9.43 -15.91 1.16
CA PHE A 251 10.10 -15.00 2.09
C PHE A 251 11.59 -15.26 2.24
N ASP A 252 12.16 -16.15 1.41
CA ASP A 252 13.57 -16.50 1.45
C ASP A 252 14.44 -15.30 1.06
N VAL A 253 15.31 -14.86 1.98
CA VAL A 253 16.24 -13.75 1.75
C VAL A 253 17.32 -14.05 0.70
N ALA A 254 17.54 -15.33 0.37
CA ALA A 254 18.45 -15.74 -0.69
C ALA A 254 17.80 -15.69 -2.09
N ASP A 255 16.47 -15.74 -2.17
CA ASP A 255 15.71 -15.67 -3.43
C ASP A 255 14.69 -14.52 -3.40
N LYS A 256 15.21 -13.29 -3.22
CA LYS A 256 14.42 -12.08 -3.09
C LYS A 256 13.72 -11.73 -4.40
N MET A 257 12.54 -11.09 -4.27
CA MET A 257 11.71 -10.75 -5.43
C MET A 257 11.50 -11.93 -6.38
N ASN A 258 11.37 -13.15 -5.82
CA ASN A 258 11.11 -14.37 -6.57
C ASN A 258 9.79 -14.28 -7.37
N LYS A 259 9.47 -15.35 -8.10
CA LYS A 259 8.30 -15.36 -9.00
C LYS A 259 6.93 -15.16 -8.29
N GLU A 260 6.85 -15.33 -6.98
CA GLU A 260 5.60 -15.13 -6.24
C GLU A 260 5.41 -13.67 -5.82
N ILE A 261 6.47 -12.90 -5.63
CA ILE A 261 6.39 -11.51 -5.18
C ILE A 261 6.00 -10.61 -6.35
N LEU A 262 4.88 -9.90 -6.28
CA LEU A 262 4.42 -8.98 -7.32
C LEU A 262 4.78 -7.53 -7.01
N PHE A 263 4.62 -7.13 -5.74
CA PHE A 263 4.94 -5.80 -5.26
C PHE A 263 5.42 -5.87 -3.80
N ALA A 264 6.60 -5.31 -3.53
CA ALA A 264 7.23 -5.34 -2.21
C ALA A 264 8.13 -4.13 -1.98
N ILE A 265 8.43 -3.84 -0.72
CA ILE A 265 9.62 -3.04 -0.39
C ILE A 265 10.84 -3.97 -0.44
N TYR A 266 11.82 -3.56 -1.23
CA TYR A 266 13.12 -4.25 -1.32
C TYR A 266 14.09 -3.65 -0.31
N TYR A 267 14.56 -4.47 0.61
CA TYR A 267 15.56 -4.08 1.60
C TYR A 267 16.93 -4.68 1.30
N ASN A 268 17.98 -3.97 1.67
CA ASN A 268 19.35 -4.45 1.54
C ASN A 268 20.17 -4.00 2.75
N LYS A 269 20.35 -4.89 3.72
CA LYS A 269 21.07 -4.58 4.97
C LYS A 269 22.52 -4.16 4.76
N THR A 270 23.16 -4.57 3.66
CA THR A 270 24.57 -4.26 3.39
C THR A 270 24.81 -2.81 2.96
N ASN A 271 23.76 -2.09 2.58
CA ASN A 271 23.82 -0.70 2.13
C ASN A 271 23.11 0.26 3.09
N ASP A 272 23.04 -0.07 4.38
CA ASP A 272 22.29 0.66 5.41
C ASP A 272 20.79 0.87 5.07
N ASN A 273 20.27 0.10 4.12
CA ASN A 273 18.86 0.08 3.73
C ASN A 273 18.16 -1.18 4.23
N GLY A 274 18.49 -1.60 5.43
CA GLY A 274 17.78 -2.64 6.15
C GLY A 274 16.66 -2.03 7.01
N HIS A 275 15.92 -2.89 7.67
CA HIS A 275 14.89 -2.49 8.64
C HIS A 275 15.12 -3.20 9.98
N GLY A 276 14.49 -2.70 11.03
CA GLY A 276 14.44 -3.42 12.30
C GLY A 276 13.58 -4.68 12.16
N TYR A 277 13.81 -5.68 13.03
CA TYR A 277 13.00 -6.90 13.03
C TYR A 277 11.54 -6.59 13.28
N TRP A 278 10.69 -6.98 12.34
CA TRP A 278 9.24 -6.93 12.50
C TRP A 278 8.79 -8.07 13.41
N HIS A 279 7.59 -7.94 13.97
CA HIS A 279 7.07 -8.99 14.85
C HIS A 279 8.12 -9.59 15.80
N SER A 280 9.06 -8.74 16.21
CA SER A 280 10.04 -9.12 17.22
C SER A 280 9.48 -8.87 18.60
N THR A 281 9.72 -9.78 19.50
CA THR A 281 9.40 -9.62 20.92
C THR A 281 10.67 -9.47 21.74
N ASN A 282 10.63 -8.58 22.73
CA ASN A 282 11.68 -8.48 23.73
C ASN A 282 11.27 -9.34 24.93
N ILE A 283 12.16 -10.21 25.41
CA ILE A 283 11.92 -11.04 26.60
C ILE A 283 11.52 -10.19 27.81
N ALA A 284 12.06 -8.97 27.92
CA ALA A 284 11.76 -8.10 29.04
C ALA A 284 10.32 -7.54 29.01
N ASP A 285 9.71 -7.42 27.83
CA ASP A 285 8.34 -6.93 27.68
C ASP A 285 7.65 -7.46 26.41
N PRO A 286 7.29 -8.75 26.37
CA PRO A 286 6.61 -9.36 25.23
C PRO A 286 5.19 -8.81 25.02
N LYS A 287 4.61 -8.13 26.04
CA LYS A 287 3.24 -7.63 26.01
C LYS A 287 3.04 -6.37 25.15
N LEU A 288 4.13 -5.69 24.82
CA LEU A 288 4.13 -4.46 24.03
C LEU A 288 4.53 -4.68 22.57
N ARG A 289 4.61 -5.92 22.12
CA ARG A 289 5.02 -6.30 20.77
C ARG A 289 3.97 -7.21 20.12
N PRO A 290 3.82 -7.18 18.78
CA PRO A 290 2.94 -8.11 18.11
C PRO A 290 3.23 -9.55 18.52
N ASN A 291 2.22 -10.22 19.05
CA ASN A 291 2.29 -11.62 19.42
C ASN A 291 1.03 -12.31 18.89
N PRO A 292 1.18 -13.25 17.94
CA PRO A 292 0.03 -13.95 17.40
C PRO A 292 -0.84 -14.54 18.48
N THR A 293 -2.15 -14.24 18.45
CA THR A 293 -3.11 -14.70 19.44
C THR A 293 -3.23 -16.20 19.47
N GLY A 294 -3.65 -16.76 20.61
CA GLY A 294 -3.98 -18.18 20.70
C GLY A 294 -5.14 -18.54 19.80
N VAL A 295 -6.10 -17.65 19.60
CA VAL A 295 -7.23 -17.80 18.69
C VAL A 295 -6.74 -17.91 17.24
N PHE A 296 -5.90 -16.98 16.80
CA PHE A 296 -5.35 -17.00 15.45
C PHE A 296 -4.47 -18.23 15.20
N LYS A 297 -3.64 -18.63 16.17
CA LYS A 297 -2.85 -19.86 16.06
C LYS A 297 -3.72 -21.12 15.96
N SER A 298 -4.90 -21.11 16.54
CA SER A 298 -5.81 -22.27 16.55
C SER A 298 -6.48 -22.55 15.21
N VAL A 299 -6.42 -21.59 14.23
CA VAL A 299 -6.95 -21.83 12.87
C VAL A 299 -6.06 -22.74 12.03
N TYR A 300 -4.82 -23.00 12.49
CA TYR A 300 -3.90 -23.92 11.85
C TYR A 300 -4.06 -25.33 12.42
N SER A 301 -4.19 -26.31 11.53
CA SER A 301 -4.10 -27.71 11.94
C SER A 301 -2.63 -28.14 12.11
N ALA A 302 -2.42 -29.30 12.74
CA ALA A 302 -1.07 -29.84 12.92
C ALA A 302 -0.34 -30.15 11.61
N ASP A 303 -1.09 -30.36 10.52
CA ASP A 303 -0.56 -30.68 9.20
C ASP A 303 -0.27 -29.43 8.36
N ASP A 304 -0.71 -28.23 8.81
CA ASP A 304 -0.47 -26.99 8.09
C ASP A 304 0.98 -26.50 8.31
N ASN A 305 1.81 -26.63 7.28
CA ASN A 305 3.22 -26.27 7.36
C ASN A 305 3.48 -24.77 7.55
N ARG A 306 2.46 -23.91 7.35
CA ARG A 306 2.53 -22.46 7.56
C ARG A 306 2.56 -22.09 9.03
N TYR A 307 2.09 -22.97 9.93
CA TYR A 307 2.18 -22.75 11.37
C TYR A 307 3.63 -22.47 11.82
N ALA A 308 4.60 -23.16 11.23
CA ALA A 308 6.01 -22.97 11.53
C ALA A 308 6.52 -21.55 11.19
N LEU A 309 5.81 -20.80 10.34
CA LEU A 309 6.19 -19.43 9.98
C LEU A 309 5.78 -18.41 11.05
N ILE A 310 4.68 -18.66 11.79
CA ILE A 310 4.09 -17.69 12.71
C ILE A 310 3.94 -18.21 14.14
N GLY A 311 3.96 -19.53 14.34
CA GLY A 311 3.64 -20.16 15.63
C GLY A 311 4.76 -20.11 16.65
N GLU A 312 6.01 -19.94 16.22
CA GLU A 312 7.20 -19.97 17.04
C GLU A 312 8.08 -18.75 16.83
N TYR A 313 8.72 -18.32 17.91
CA TYR A 313 9.73 -17.27 17.87
C TYR A 313 11.12 -17.89 17.87
N GLN A 314 11.98 -17.41 16.98
CA GLN A 314 13.41 -17.75 16.99
C GLN A 314 14.22 -16.63 17.64
N GLU A 315 15.27 -17.03 18.37
CA GLU A 315 16.20 -16.10 18.99
C GLU A 315 17.05 -15.41 17.92
N ILE A 316 17.00 -14.09 17.87
CA ILE A 316 17.78 -13.25 16.96
C ILE A 316 19.02 -12.72 17.66
N THR A 317 18.84 -12.21 18.88
CA THR A 317 19.92 -11.73 19.73
C THR A 317 19.91 -12.51 21.02
N PRO A 318 21.02 -13.17 21.39
CA PRO A 318 21.08 -14.02 22.57
C PRO A 318 20.48 -13.38 23.81
N GLY A 319 19.42 -14.02 24.36
CA GLY A 319 18.72 -13.58 25.55
C GLY A 319 17.95 -12.27 25.46
N LYS A 320 17.75 -11.67 24.24
CA LYS A 320 17.18 -10.32 24.13
C LYS A 320 16.05 -10.17 23.14
N LEU A 321 16.17 -10.74 21.95
CA LEU A 321 15.25 -10.47 20.85
C LEU A 321 14.86 -11.76 20.14
N TYR A 322 13.57 -11.93 19.91
CA TYR A 322 12.98 -13.05 19.17
C TYR A 322 12.11 -12.53 18.06
N ALA A 323 12.10 -13.20 16.92
CA ALA A 323 11.20 -12.91 15.81
C ALA A 323 10.53 -14.19 15.30
N ILE A 324 9.39 -14.02 14.63
CA ILE A 324 8.71 -15.10 13.94
C ILE A 324 9.49 -15.52 12.69
N ASN A 325 9.38 -16.81 12.33
CA ASN A 325 10.14 -17.38 11.23
C ASN A 325 9.82 -16.74 9.87
N LYS A 326 8.61 -16.25 9.67
CA LYS A 326 8.16 -15.70 8.37
C LYS A 326 9.08 -14.59 7.83
N TYR A 327 9.65 -13.77 8.73
CA TYR A 327 10.52 -12.65 8.38
C TYR A 327 11.92 -12.80 8.97
N MET A 328 12.38 -14.05 9.13
CA MET A 328 13.72 -14.28 9.63
C MET A 328 14.77 -14.05 8.55
N ASP A 329 15.79 -13.29 8.92
CA ASP A 329 17.06 -13.23 8.22
C ASP A 329 18.14 -13.78 9.15
N THR A 330 19.23 -14.29 8.59
CA THR A 330 20.35 -14.77 9.40
C THR A 330 20.97 -13.65 10.19
N TYR A 331 21.18 -13.90 11.49
CA TYR A 331 21.92 -12.98 12.34
C TYR A 331 23.34 -12.77 11.78
N ASP A 332 23.69 -11.51 11.63
CA ASP A 332 25.02 -11.07 11.26
C ASP A 332 25.54 -10.08 12.29
N ALA A 333 26.66 -10.40 12.96
CA ALA A 333 27.24 -9.55 14.00
C ALA A 333 27.61 -8.14 13.49
N THR A 334 27.80 -7.97 12.18
CA THR A 334 28.08 -6.68 11.55
C THR A 334 26.83 -5.81 11.44
N TYR A 335 25.63 -6.44 11.34
CA TYR A 335 24.34 -5.77 11.14
C TYR A 335 23.36 -6.14 12.24
N THR A 336 23.76 -5.96 13.48
CA THR A 336 23.07 -6.44 14.69
C THR A 336 21.63 -5.94 14.88
N THR A 337 21.19 -4.94 14.12
CA THR A 337 19.86 -4.33 14.27
C THR A 337 19.07 -4.29 12.96
N LEU A 338 19.69 -4.68 11.83
CA LEU A 338 19.08 -4.58 10.51
C LEU A 338 18.91 -5.96 9.88
N VAL A 339 17.78 -6.16 9.24
CA VAL A 339 17.46 -7.32 8.42
C VAL A 339 17.18 -6.90 6.99
N GLY A 340 17.42 -7.80 6.08
CA GLY A 340 17.24 -7.57 4.66
C GLY A 340 15.99 -8.23 4.05
N ASN A 341 15.07 -8.78 4.86
CA ASN A 341 13.84 -9.35 4.33
C ASN A 341 13.01 -8.29 3.61
N ASP A 342 12.52 -8.62 2.42
CA ASP A 342 11.54 -7.81 1.73
C ASP A 342 10.18 -7.93 2.42
N PHE A 343 9.37 -6.87 2.35
CA PHE A 343 7.98 -6.94 2.77
C PHE A 343 7.06 -6.93 1.56
N PRO A 344 6.39 -8.04 1.24
CA PRO A 344 5.47 -8.11 0.12
C PRO A 344 4.13 -7.47 0.46
N PHE A 345 3.66 -6.58 -0.41
CA PHE A 345 2.31 -6.03 -0.38
C PHE A 345 1.34 -6.81 -1.28
N LEU A 346 1.85 -7.38 -2.38
CA LEU A 346 1.10 -8.21 -3.31
C LEU A 346 1.93 -9.43 -3.69
N ARG A 347 1.34 -10.61 -3.57
CA ARG A 347 1.93 -11.90 -3.97
C ARG A 347 1.03 -12.64 -4.95
N TYR A 348 1.58 -13.56 -5.72
CA TYR A 348 0.80 -14.37 -6.66
C TYR A 348 -0.26 -15.24 -5.95
N ALA A 349 -0.03 -15.66 -4.71
CA ALA A 349 -1.04 -16.33 -3.89
C ALA A 349 -2.30 -15.46 -3.72
N ASP A 350 -2.14 -14.13 -3.63
CA ASP A 350 -3.27 -13.19 -3.56
C ASP A 350 -4.08 -13.17 -4.88
N VAL A 351 -3.41 -13.21 -6.04
CA VAL A 351 -4.09 -13.36 -7.35
C VAL A 351 -4.92 -14.63 -7.39
N VAL A 352 -4.36 -15.75 -6.95
CA VAL A 352 -5.04 -17.06 -6.94
C VAL A 352 -6.28 -17.05 -6.03
N LEU A 353 -6.14 -16.52 -4.80
CA LEU A 353 -7.24 -16.51 -3.83
C LEU A 353 -8.28 -15.42 -4.15
N MET A 354 -7.90 -14.30 -4.73
CA MET A 354 -8.83 -13.29 -5.26
C MET A 354 -9.63 -13.83 -6.45
N TYR A 355 -9.02 -14.62 -7.31
CA TYR A 355 -9.72 -15.27 -8.41
C TYR A 355 -10.73 -16.32 -7.89
N ALA A 356 -10.33 -17.13 -6.89
CA ALA A 356 -11.25 -18.03 -6.20
C ALA A 356 -12.44 -17.28 -5.57
N GLU A 357 -12.17 -16.13 -4.97
CA GLU A 357 -13.22 -15.27 -4.42
C GLU A 357 -14.19 -14.77 -5.50
N ALA A 358 -13.65 -14.25 -6.60
CA ALA A 358 -14.47 -13.74 -7.70
C ALA A 358 -15.42 -14.82 -8.25
N LEU A 359 -14.93 -16.03 -8.39
CA LEU A 359 -15.75 -17.19 -8.78
C LEU A 359 -16.81 -17.55 -7.73
N GLY A 360 -16.40 -17.66 -6.47
CA GLY A 360 -17.28 -18.04 -5.36
C GLY A 360 -18.40 -17.03 -5.11
N GLN A 361 -18.08 -15.73 -5.22
CA GLN A 361 -19.07 -14.64 -5.11
C GLN A 361 -20.13 -14.70 -6.21
N GLN A 362 -19.80 -15.25 -7.38
CA GLN A 362 -20.72 -15.47 -8.49
C GLN A 362 -21.44 -16.84 -8.42
N GLY A 363 -21.19 -17.64 -7.39
CA GLY A 363 -21.80 -18.96 -7.18
C GLY A 363 -21.09 -20.13 -7.84
N ASN A 364 -19.93 -19.91 -8.48
CA ASN A 364 -19.15 -20.95 -9.14
C ASN A 364 -18.24 -21.68 -8.12
N ILE A 365 -18.83 -22.30 -7.10
CA ILE A 365 -18.12 -22.85 -5.94
C ILE A 365 -17.13 -23.96 -6.33
N SER A 366 -17.55 -24.87 -7.21
CA SER A 366 -16.70 -26.00 -7.63
C SER A 366 -15.39 -25.51 -8.29
N GLU A 367 -15.50 -24.53 -9.19
CA GLU A 367 -14.32 -23.94 -9.81
C GLU A 367 -13.51 -23.11 -8.81
N ALA A 368 -14.16 -22.34 -7.94
CA ALA A 368 -13.53 -21.55 -6.90
C ALA A 368 -12.64 -22.43 -5.98
N LEU A 369 -13.13 -23.61 -5.59
CA LEU A 369 -12.38 -24.56 -4.78
C LEU A 369 -11.12 -25.06 -5.49
N THR A 370 -11.11 -25.20 -6.81
CA THR A 370 -9.91 -25.57 -7.58
C THR A 370 -8.75 -24.58 -7.34
N TYR A 371 -9.06 -23.29 -7.22
CA TYR A 371 -8.04 -22.26 -6.97
C TYR A 371 -7.72 -22.13 -5.48
N LEU A 372 -8.70 -22.18 -4.61
CA LEU A 372 -8.48 -22.17 -3.16
C LEU A 372 -7.59 -23.35 -2.72
N ASN A 373 -7.82 -24.52 -3.27
CA ASN A 373 -7.05 -25.72 -2.97
C ASN A 373 -5.57 -25.64 -3.37
N LYS A 374 -5.19 -24.75 -4.29
CA LYS A 374 -3.77 -24.57 -4.64
C LYS A 374 -2.91 -24.13 -3.45
N THR A 375 -3.42 -23.21 -2.62
CA THR A 375 -2.71 -22.78 -1.40
C THR A 375 -2.81 -23.83 -0.29
N ARG A 376 -3.94 -24.49 -0.15
CA ARG A 376 -4.13 -25.58 0.82
C ARG A 376 -3.19 -26.75 0.57
N THR A 377 -3.18 -27.27 -0.66
CA THR A 377 -2.30 -28.40 -1.04
C THR A 377 -0.83 -28.01 -0.85
N ARG A 378 -0.43 -26.79 -1.23
CA ARG A 378 0.91 -26.29 -0.99
C ARG A 378 1.27 -26.26 0.50
N ALA A 379 0.30 -25.98 1.36
CA ALA A 379 0.47 -25.95 2.81
C ALA A 379 0.45 -27.33 3.47
N GLY A 380 0.25 -28.42 2.71
CA GLY A 380 0.14 -29.78 3.21
C GLY A 380 -1.28 -30.17 3.65
N LEU A 381 -2.27 -29.32 3.41
CA LEU A 381 -3.65 -29.58 3.78
C LEU A 381 -4.40 -30.37 2.69
N PRO A 382 -5.39 -31.19 3.06
CA PRO A 382 -6.25 -31.86 2.09
C PRO A 382 -7.07 -30.82 1.30
N GLU A 383 -7.39 -31.18 0.06
CA GLU A 383 -8.33 -30.41 -0.76
C GLU A 383 -9.72 -30.42 -0.13
N LEU A 384 -10.38 -29.28 -0.18
CA LEU A 384 -11.79 -29.14 0.15
C LEU A 384 -12.64 -29.53 -1.05
N THR A 385 -13.74 -30.21 -0.78
CA THR A 385 -14.75 -30.60 -1.78
C THR A 385 -16.00 -29.73 -1.63
N GLU A 386 -16.80 -29.63 -2.68
CA GLU A 386 -18.07 -28.91 -2.65
C GLU A 386 -19.06 -29.50 -1.63
N ALA A 387 -18.93 -30.79 -1.30
CA ALA A 387 -19.76 -31.43 -0.27
C ALA A 387 -19.42 -30.95 1.15
N GLU A 388 -18.17 -30.54 1.40
CA GLU A 388 -17.72 -30.00 2.69
C GLU A 388 -18.04 -28.51 2.82
N VAL A 389 -18.17 -27.80 1.69
CA VAL A 389 -18.45 -26.37 1.65
C VAL A 389 -19.86 -26.14 1.09
N SER A 390 -20.85 -26.13 1.98
CA SER A 390 -22.27 -26.09 1.61
C SER A 390 -22.74 -24.68 1.23
N GLY A 391 -22.40 -24.24 0.01
CA GLY A 391 -22.91 -23.00 -0.58
C GLY A 391 -21.98 -21.79 -0.40
N LYS A 392 -22.43 -20.65 -0.90
CA LYS A 392 -21.63 -19.42 -1.02
C LYS A 392 -21.11 -18.91 0.33
N ASP A 393 -21.97 -18.81 1.34
CA ASP A 393 -21.58 -18.21 2.63
C ASP A 393 -20.53 -19.07 3.35
N ALA A 394 -20.67 -20.41 3.27
CA ALA A 394 -19.68 -21.34 3.81
C ALA A 394 -18.36 -21.23 3.04
N PHE A 395 -18.40 -21.08 1.72
CA PHE A 395 -17.21 -20.85 0.90
C PHE A 395 -16.49 -19.54 1.27
N ILE A 396 -17.22 -18.44 1.42
CA ILE A 396 -16.63 -17.13 1.76
C ILE A 396 -15.95 -17.18 3.14
N LYS A 397 -16.54 -17.90 4.09
CA LYS A 397 -15.93 -18.10 5.40
C LYS A 397 -14.62 -18.91 5.30
N GLU A 398 -14.65 -20.04 4.59
CA GLU A 398 -13.44 -20.87 4.39
C GLU A 398 -12.36 -20.11 3.62
N LEU A 399 -12.74 -19.32 2.60
CA LEU A 399 -11.83 -18.45 1.89
C LEU A 399 -11.19 -17.42 2.81
N ALA A 400 -11.97 -16.78 3.70
CA ALA A 400 -11.42 -15.81 4.65
C ALA A 400 -10.44 -16.47 5.62
N ASP A 401 -10.73 -17.69 6.06
CA ASP A 401 -9.82 -18.45 6.93
C ASP A 401 -8.56 -18.89 6.18
N GLU A 402 -8.69 -19.36 4.92
CA GLU A 402 -7.53 -19.71 4.09
C GLU A 402 -6.65 -18.48 3.80
N ARG A 403 -7.27 -17.31 3.49
CA ARG A 403 -6.53 -16.06 3.33
C ARG A 403 -5.83 -15.62 4.61
N GLY A 404 -6.47 -15.79 5.77
CA GLY A 404 -5.87 -15.53 7.08
C GLY A 404 -4.63 -16.39 7.31
N ARG A 405 -4.71 -17.70 7.04
CA ARG A 405 -3.57 -18.63 7.15
C ARG A 405 -2.42 -18.28 6.18
N GLU A 406 -2.76 -17.93 4.93
CA GLU A 406 -1.79 -17.66 3.88
C GLU A 406 -1.08 -16.31 4.06
N PHE A 407 -1.83 -15.26 4.40
CA PHE A 407 -1.34 -13.89 4.51
C PHE A 407 -1.14 -13.42 5.95
N ALA A 408 -0.97 -14.36 6.88
CA ALA A 408 -0.71 -14.04 8.28
C ALA A 408 0.39 -12.99 8.41
N LEU A 409 0.09 -11.91 9.14
CA LEU A 409 1.02 -10.82 9.44
C LEU A 409 1.54 -10.06 8.20
N GLU A 410 0.75 -10.02 7.11
CA GLU A 410 1.02 -9.22 5.92
C GLU A 410 0.08 -7.99 5.82
N GLY A 411 -0.69 -7.69 6.88
CA GLY A 411 -1.59 -6.53 6.93
C GLY A 411 -2.84 -6.67 6.04
N GLN A 412 -3.25 -7.91 5.72
CA GLN A 412 -4.42 -8.17 4.86
C GLN A 412 -5.67 -8.52 5.66
N ARG A 413 -5.52 -9.19 6.80
CA ARG A 413 -6.61 -9.82 7.55
C ARG A 413 -7.76 -8.87 7.88
N TRP A 414 -7.46 -7.68 8.42
CA TRP A 414 -8.49 -6.69 8.74
C TRP A 414 -9.33 -6.30 7.53
N PHE A 415 -8.66 -5.97 6.43
CA PHE A 415 -9.35 -5.57 5.20
C PHE A 415 -10.19 -6.70 4.59
N ASP A 416 -9.71 -7.95 4.67
CA ASP A 416 -10.47 -9.11 4.22
C ASP A 416 -11.73 -9.32 5.08
N LEU A 417 -11.61 -9.25 6.39
CA LEU A 417 -12.76 -9.38 7.31
C LEU A 417 -13.81 -8.29 7.08
N VAL A 418 -13.36 -7.03 6.88
CA VAL A 418 -14.28 -5.90 6.62
C VAL A 418 -15.01 -6.07 5.29
N ARG A 419 -14.29 -6.28 4.18
CA ARG A 419 -14.90 -6.35 2.84
C ARG A 419 -15.75 -7.61 2.62
N LEU A 420 -15.48 -8.69 3.34
CA LEU A 420 -16.27 -9.92 3.31
C LEU A 420 -17.46 -9.89 4.30
N GLY A 421 -17.59 -8.82 5.07
CA GLY A 421 -18.69 -8.65 6.04
C GLY A 421 -18.58 -9.54 7.29
N LEU A 422 -17.37 -10.02 7.61
CA LEU A 422 -17.13 -10.98 8.69
C LEU A 422 -16.61 -10.34 9.98
N ALA A 423 -16.11 -9.08 9.93
CA ALA A 423 -15.43 -8.45 11.06
C ALA A 423 -16.33 -8.34 12.31
N VAL A 424 -17.55 -7.81 12.17
CA VAL A 424 -18.44 -7.55 13.31
C VAL A 424 -18.77 -8.82 14.08
N ASP A 425 -19.15 -9.87 13.36
CA ASP A 425 -19.57 -11.14 13.98
C ASP A 425 -18.37 -11.87 14.61
N LEU A 426 -17.22 -11.85 13.95
CA LEU A 426 -15.99 -12.44 14.49
C LEU A 426 -15.61 -11.78 15.82
N PHE A 427 -15.47 -10.45 15.83
CA PHE A 427 -15.01 -9.73 17.04
C PHE A 427 -16.03 -9.77 18.16
N LYS A 428 -17.34 -9.77 17.87
CA LYS A 428 -18.35 -10.05 18.89
C LYS A 428 -18.22 -11.44 19.50
N SER A 429 -17.89 -12.45 18.71
CA SER A 429 -17.65 -13.81 19.21
C SER A 429 -16.41 -13.89 20.11
N LEU A 430 -15.44 -13.00 19.91
CA LEU A 430 -14.25 -12.85 20.74
C LEU A 430 -14.45 -11.94 21.96
N GLY A 431 -15.65 -11.39 22.15
CA GLY A 431 -16.01 -10.58 23.31
C GLY A 431 -15.76 -9.07 23.17
N TYR A 432 -15.44 -8.61 21.97
CA TYR A 432 -15.28 -7.17 21.70
C TYR A 432 -16.63 -6.51 21.41
N SER A 433 -16.74 -5.23 21.79
CA SER A 433 -17.90 -4.41 21.44
C SER A 433 -17.61 -3.68 20.14
N LEU A 434 -17.92 -4.33 19.01
CA LEU A 434 -17.70 -3.81 17.67
C LEU A 434 -19.04 -3.62 16.96
N ASP A 435 -19.19 -2.54 16.21
CA ASP A 435 -20.30 -2.32 15.31
C ASP A 435 -19.82 -1.69 13.97
N SER A 436 -20.75 -1.30 13.10
CA SER A 436 -20.42 -0.85 11.76
C SER A 436 -19.59 0.44 11.70
N HIS A 437 -19.62 1.30 12.74
CA HIS A 437 -18.80 2.52 12.74
C HIS A 437 -17.30 2.20 12.88
N ASN A 438 -16.94 1.12 13.57
CA ASN A 438 -15.55 0.71 13.76
C ASN A 438 -14.90 0.12 12.50
N LEU A 439 -15.65 -0.08 11.40
CA LEU A 439 -15.10 -0.65 10.16
C LEU A 439 -14.23 0.36 9.40
N LEU A 440 -14.40 1.64 9.66
CA LEU A 440 -13.53 2.71 9.19
C LEU A 440 -12.89 3.42 10.38
N PHE A 441 -11.71 4.00 10.15
CA PHE A 441 -11.04 4.82 11.15
C PHE A 441 -11.50 6.27 11.08
N PRO A 442 -11.38 7.05 12.17
CA PRO A 442 -11.72 8.47 12.15
C PRO A 442 -10.79 9.26 11.23
N ILE A 443 -11.36 10.27 10.55
CA ILE A 443 -10.56 11.29 9.87
C ILE A 443 -9.73 12.03 10.94
N PRO A 444 -8.41 12.23 10.72
CA PRO A 444 -7.56 12.89 11.70
C PRO A 444 -8.10 14.28 12.08
N HIS A 445 -8.20 14.55 13.38
CA HIS A 445 -8.77 15.78 13.93
C HIS A 445 -8.11 17.04 13.35
N ASP A 446 -6.78 17.05 13.26
CA ASP A 446 -6.01 18.17 12.70
C ASP A 446 -6.44 18.53 11.28
N GLN A 447 -6.87 17.55 10.48
CA GLN A 447 -7.31 17.78 9.10
C GLN A 447 -8.68 18.44 9.07
N ILE A 448 -9.58 18.02 9.96
CA ILE A 448 -10.90 18.64 10.12
C ILE A 448 -10.74 20.09 10.58
N GLU A 449 -9.89 20.34 11.59
CA GLU A 449 -9.60 21.71 12.05
C GLU A 449 -8.96 22.62 10.97
N ILE A 450 -8.04 22.06 10.16
CA ILE A 450 -7.39 22.80 9.06
C ILE A 450 -8.39 23.22 8.00
N VAL A 451 -9.35 22.36 7.64
CA VAL A 451 -10.41 22.65 6.66
C VAL A 451 -11.48 23.52 7.28
N ASN A 452 -11.91 23.21 8.52
CA ASN A 452 -12.90 23.91 9.31
C ASN A 452 -14.22 24.18 8.56
N ASP A 453 -14.65 23.21 7.76
CA ASP A 453 -15.91 23.19 7.00
C ASP A 453 -16.40 21.77 6.82
N ASP A 454 -17.43 21.39 7.57
CA ASP A 454 -18.00 20.03 7.55
C ASP A 454 -18.69 19.68 6.22
N SER A 455 -18.96 20.63 5.35
CA SER A 455 -19.46 20.36 3.99
C SER A 455 -18.35 19.90 3.03
N ILE A 456 -17.09 20.13 3.40
CA ILE A 456 -15.89 19.76 2.64
C ILE A 456 -15.25 18.50 3.24
N LEU A 457 -14.97 18.53 4.54
CA LEU A 457 -14.32 17.42 5.24
C LEU A 457 -15.06 17.10 6.55
N TRP A 458 -16.02 16.19 6.47
CA TRP A 458 -16.79 15.71 7.63
C TRP A 458 -16.14 14.48 8.26
N GLN A 459 -16.42 14.26 9.54
CA GLN A 459 -15.96 13.08 10.27
C GLN A 459 -16.73 11.81 9.87
N ASN A 460 -16.10 10.66 9.99
CA ASN A 460 -16.79 9.37 9.86
C ASN A 460 -17.81 9.18 11.00
N PRO A 461 -18.96 8.54 10.74
CA PRO A 461 -19.97 8.31 11.77
C PRO A 461 -19.39 7.59 13.00
N GLY A 462 -19.77 8.07 14.19
CA GLY A 462 -19.35 7.48 15.47
C GLY A 462 -18.14 8.13 16.14
N PHE A 463 -17.46 9.07 15.44
CA PHE A 463 -16.29 9.79 15.96
C PHE A 463 -16.51 11.28 16.13
#